data_5dad637784955d2bb47bd4b8e720b68f
#
_entry.id   5dad637784955d2bb47bd4b8e720b68f
#
_cell.length_a   1.000
_cell.length_b   1.000
_cell.length_c   1.000
_cell.angle_alpha   90.00
_cell.angle_beta   90.00
_cell.angle_gamma   90.00
#
_symmetry.space_group_name_H-M   'P 1'
#
loop_
_entity.id
_entity.type
_entity.pdbx_description
1 polymer ?
#
loop_
_entity_poly.entity_id
_entity_poly.type
_entity_poly.pdbx_seq_one_letter_code
_entity_poly.pdbx_strand_id
1 'polypeptide(L)'
;MGFYDIPSGYKAHARATPYLGGLTVLAGVLASVPLLGADLWRIGAILVGLVGLWLMGTLDDRFALSAPPRVAAEALAALLLYAAGLGWSVFGSPTADLALTVLWVVGLVNAYNLMDNMDGATSSVGAASALGIAALALALGDLALAVLALALCGACFGFLRYNLARPARIFLGDGGSMSIGFLLAALAMSLPLGVELGAQHVLASVLVAGLATLDTTLVVVSRRRAGVSFLQGGQDHLTHRLRSRLGTPRRVAATLALAQASAGATALVVIELDAGAVVVAWGLALAAAAFAIVLLESPAWAPLRRPAGQTSSTVQLVPIEAS
;
A
#
# COMPACT_ATOMS: atom_id res chain seq x y z
N MET A 1 11.81 23.43 -13.46
CA MET A 1 11.01 23.17 -12.26
C MET A 1 11.35 21.75 -11.79
N GLY A 2 11.87 21.61 -10.55
CA GLY A 2 12.31 20.33 -10.01
C GLY A 2 11.13 19.47 -9.52
N PHE A 3 11.38 18.22 -9.16
CA PHE A 3 10.43 17.29 -8.54
C PHE A 3 10.24 17.64 -7.05
N TYR A 4 9.60 18.78 -6.76
CA TYR A 4 9.35 19.27 -5.42
C TYR A 4 7.87 19.51 -5.20
N ASP A 5 7.36 19.02 -4.08
CA ASP A 5 6.05 19.41 -3.58
C ASP A 5 6.17 20.78 -2.89
N ILE A 6 5.48 21.76 -3.46
CA ILE A 6 5.49 23.14 -2.97
C ILE A 6 4.32 23.31 -2.01
N PRO A 7 4.53 23.88 -0.80
CA PRO A 7 3.45 24.17 0.13
C PRO A 7 2.35 25.01 -0.53
N SER A 8 1.12 24.52 -0.54
CA SER A 8 -0.03 25.25 -1.07
C SER A 8 -1.31 24.82 -0.35
N GLY A 9 -2.16 25.77 -0.01
CA GLY A 9 -3.50 25.54 0.52
C GLY A 9 -3.53 24.73 1.83
N TYR A 10 -4.03 23.47 1.76
CA TYR A 10 -4.24 22.59 2.92
C TYR A 10 -3.01 21.75 3.33
N LYS A 11 -1.92 21.86 2.60
CA LYS A 11 -0.70 21.05 2.85
C LYS A 11 0.01 21.49 4.13
N ALA A 12 0.36 20.54 4.99
CA ALA A 12 0.86 20.79 6.33
C ALA A 12 2.37 21.08 6.42
N HIS A 13 3.13 20.97 5.30
CA HIS A 13 4.57 21.21 5.30
C HIS A 13 4.92 22.67 4.93
N ALA A 14 6.00 23.19 5.55
CA ALA A 14 6.41 24.58 5.40
C ALA A 14 7.55 24.81 4.37
N ARG A 15 8.08 23.75 3.78
CA ARG A 15 9.22 23.81 2.85
C ARG A 15 8.96 22.95 1.62
N ALA A 16 9.50 23.35 0.46
CA ALA A 16 9.51 22.52 -0.73
C ALA A 16 10.26 21.21 -0.44
N THR A 17 9.58 20.08 -0.59
CA THR A 17 10.09 18.74 -0.28
C THR A 17 10.09 17.89 -1.54
N PRO A 18 11.22 17.23 -1.90
CA PRO A 18 11.26 16.36 -3.07
C PRO A 18 10.35 15.15 -2.89
N TYR A 19 9.66 14.73 -3.95
CA TYR A 19 8.77 13.56 -3.97
C TYR A 19 9.29 12.39 -4.81
N LEU A 20 10.61 12.21 -4.87
CA LEU A 20 11.26 11.10 -5.58
C LEU A 20 11.60 9.90 -4.67
N GLY A 21 10.90 9.73 -3.56
CA GLY A 21 11.11 8.60 -2.64
C GLY A 21 10.89 7.25 -3.31
N GLY A 22 9.97 7.16 -4.26
CA GLY A 22 9.75 5.96 -5.06
C GLY A 22 10.99 5.47 -5.80
N LEU A 23 11.87 6.38 -6.24
CA LEU A 23 13.14 5.98 -6.87
C LEU A 23 14.05 5.22 -5.89
N THR A 24 14.06 5.61 -4.62
CA THR A 24 14.88 4.92 -3.60
C THR A 24 14.36 3.52 -3.31
N VAL A 25 13.03 3.36 -3.30
CA VAL A 25 12.38 2.04 -3.15
C VAL A 25 12.68 1.17 -4.37
N LEU A 26 12.48 1.68 -5.58
CA LEU A 26 12.79 0.97 -6.82
C LEU A 26 14.25 0.54 -6.88
N ALA A 27 15.18 1.46 -6.60
CA ALA A 27 16.61 1.16 -6.62
C ALA A 27 16.99 0.09 -5.59
N GLY A 28 16.41 0.13 -4.39
CA GLY A 28 16.63 -0.89 -3.36
C GLY A 28 16.15 -2.27 -3.78
N VAL A 29 15.00 -2.36 -4.44
CA VAL A 29 14.49 -3.64 -4.99
C VAL A 29 15.35 -4.12 -6.15
N LEU A 30 15.69 -3.25 -7.11
CA LEU A 30 16.52 -3.63 -8.26
C LEU A 30 17.94 -4.06 -7.85
N ALA A 31 18.49 -3.54 -6.76
CA ALA A 31 19.78 -3.97 -6.23
C ALA A 31 19.78 -5.44 -5.76
N SER A 32 18.61 -6.04 -5.50
CA SER A 32 18.50 -7.46 -5.13
C SER A 32 18.50 -8.42 -6.33
N VAL A 33 18.32 -7.90 -7.56
CA VAL A 33 18.19 -8.73 -8.78
C VAL A 33 19.34 -9.73 -8.96
N PRO A 34 20.63 -9.39 -8.71
CA PRO A 34 21.72 -10.35 -8.81
C PRO A 34 21.60 -11.57 -7.88
N LEU A 35 20.76 -11.48 -6.85
CA LEU A 35 20.56 -12.57 -5.86
C LEU A 35 19.41 -13.51 -6.22
N LEU A 36 18.64 -13.23 -7.30
CA LEU A 36 17.37 -13.91 -7.59
C LEU A 36 17.49 -15.23 -8.36
N GLY A 37 18.69 -15.59 -8.84
CA GLY A 37 18.86 -16.84 -9.59
C GLY A 37 18.29 -16.83 -11.01
N ALA A 38 17.88 -18.00 -11.54
CA ALA A 38 17.66 -18.22 -12.97
C ALA A 38 16.20 -18.12 -13.47
N ASP A 39 15.20 -17.85 -12.63
CA ASP A 39 13.80 -17.75 -13.08
C ASP A 39 13.49 -16.34 -13.66
N LEU A 40 14.15 -16.06 -14.79
CA LEU A 40 14.14 -14.76 -15.44
C LEU A 40 12.75 -14.35 -15.96
N TRP A 41 11.90 -15.32 -16.36
CA TRP A 41 10.57 -14.99 -16.89
C TRP A 41 9.61 -14.54 -15.79
N ARG A 42 9.52 -15.31 -14.72
CA ARG A 42 8.69 -15.01 -13.55
C ARG A 42 9.08 -13.68 -12.91
N ILE A 43 10.37 -13.53 -12.61
CA ILE A 43 10.90 -12.32 -11.98
C ILE A 43 10.85 -11.14 -12.96
N GLY A 44 11.13 -11.36 -14.24
CA GLY A 44 11.08 -10.34 -15.27
C GLY A 44 9.71 -9.66 -15.39
N ALA A 45 8.62 -10.44 -15.35
CA ALA A 45 7.27 -9.88 -15.39
C ALA A 45 6.99 -8.96 -14.18
N ILE A 46 7.41 -9.36 -12.97
CA ILE A 46 7.30 -8.54 -11.76
C ILE A 46 8.11 -7.25 -11.92
N LEU A 47 9.35 -7.33 -12.36
CA LEU A 47 10.24 -6.17 -12.49
C LEU A 47 9.76 -5.20 -13.58
N VAL A 48 9.27 -5.70 -14.71
CA VAL A 48 8.70 -4.86 -15.78
C VAL A 48 7.46 -4.11 -15.28
N GLY A 49 6.54 -4.80 -14.59
CA GLY A 49 5.38 -4.18 -13.98
C GLY A 49 5.75 -3.13 -12.93
N LEU A 50 6.73 -3.45 -12.08
CA LEU A 50 7.26 -2.55 -11.05
C LEU A 50 7.82 -1.25 -11.66
N VAL A 51 8.68 -1.35 -12.67
CA VAL A 51 9.25 -0.19 -13.36
C VAL A 51 8.16 0.58 -14.09
N GLY A 52 7.21 -0.10 -14.75
CA GLY A 52 6.09 0.52 -15.45
C GLY A 52 5.22 1.36 -14.52
N LEU A 53 4.85 0.82 -13.35
CA LEU A 53 4.03 1.55 -12.38
C LEU A 53 4.80 2.62 -11.63
N TRP A 54 6.10 2.43 -11.38
CA TRP A 54 6.95 3.51 -10.89
C TRP A 54 6.99 4.70 -11.86
N LEU A 55 7.15 4.43 -13.16
CA LEU A 55 7.12 5.46 -14.20
C LEU A 55 5.76 6.15 -14.26
N MET A 56 4.66 5.38 -14.26
CA MET A 56 3.31 5.94 -14.30
C MET A 56 3.03 6.84 -13.09
N GLY A 57 3.34 6.40 -11.87
CA GLY A 57 3.16 7.21 -10.68
C GLY A 57 4.06 8.44 -10.66
N THR A 58 5.31 8.34 -11.14
CA THR A 58 6.21 9.50 -11.26
C THR A 58 5.70 10.51 -12.30
N LEU A 59 5.06 10.05 -13.37
CA LEU A 59 4.38 10.92 -14.34
C LEU A 59 3.14 11.57 -13.72
N ASP A 60 2.39 10.83 -12.90
CA ASP A 60 1.25 11.39 -12.15
C ASP A 60 1.68 12.49 -11.18
N ASP A 61 2.71 12.25 -10.37
CA ASP A 61 3.32 13.24 -9.50
C ASP A 61 3.71 14.54 -10.25
N ARG A 62 4.12 14.40 -11.51
CA ARG A 62 4.60 15.53 -12.32
C ARG A 62 3.50 16.27 -13.06
N PHE A 63 2.49 15.55 -13.56
CA PHE A 63 1.50 16.07 -14.49
C PHE A 63 0.07 16.05 -13.95
N ALA A 64 -0.17 15.50 -12.75
CA ALA A 64 -1.48 15.32 -12.13
C ALA A 64 -2.48 14.66 -13.10
N LEU A 65 -2.17 13.43 -13.50
CA LEU A 65 -2.94 12.68 -14.48
C LEU A 65 -4.37 12.39 -13.96
N SER A 66 -5.31 12.23 -14.87
CA SER A 66 -6.63 11.73 -14.50
C SER A 66 -6.57 10.23 -14.13
N ALA A 67 -7.59 9.70 -13.46
CA ALA A 67 -7.61 8.30 -13.00
C ALA A 67 -7.57 7.25 -14.14
N PRO A 68 -8.22 7.42 -15.31
CA PRO A 68 -8.27 6.37 -16.34
C PRO A 68 -6.90 5.86 -16.83
N PRO A 69 -5.91 6.70 -17.20
CA PRO A 69 -4.60 6.19 -17.64
C PRO A 69 -3.83 5.46 -16.53
N ARG A 70 -4.01 5.85 -15.26
CA ARG A 70 -3.40 5.15 -14.11
C ARG A 70 -3.99 3.75 -13.97
N VAL A 71 -5.32 3.65 -13.91
CA VAL A 71 -6.02 2.36 -13.82
C VAL A 71 -5.71 1.46 -15.03
N ALA A 72 -5.58 2.04 -16.23
CA ALA A 72 -5.18 1.27 -17.43
C ALA A 72 -3.76 0.68 -17.28
N ALA A 73 -2.80 1.44 -16.76
CA ALA A 73 -1.44 0.95 -16.52
C ALA A 73 -1.41 -0.14 -15.45
N GLU A 74 -2.19 0.01 -14.38
CA GLU A 74 -2.35 -1.00 -13.32
C GLU A 74 -2.96 -2.30 -13.88
N ALA A 75 -4.00 -2.19 -14.70
CA ALA A 75 -4.62 -3.34 -15.36
C ALA A 75 -3.66 -4.03 -16.34
N LEU A 76 -2.87 -3.27 -17.12
CA LEU A 76 -1.83 -3.83 -18.00
C LEU A 76 -0.76 -4.57 -17.21
N ALA A 77 -0.33 -4.05 -16.06
CA ALA A 77 0.60 -4.74 -15.18
C ALA A 77 -0.01 -6.04 -14.61
N ALA A 78 -1.29 -6.04 -14.26
CA ALA A 78 -2.01 -7.25 -13.85
C ALA A 78 -2.10 -8.30 -14.98
N LEU A 79 -2.40 -7.86 -16.20
CA LEU A 79 -2.43 -8.73 -17.39
C LEU A 79 -1.05 -9.34 -17.66
N LEU A 80 0.03 -8.57 -17.50
CA LEU A 80 1.40 -9.07 -17.63
C LEU A 80 1.70 -10.17 -16.61
N LEU A 81 1.33 -9.96 -15.34
CA LEU A 81 1.50 -10.99 -14.30
C LEU A 81 0.69 -12.24 -14.63
N TYR A 82 -0.57 -12.10 -15.05
CA TYR A 82 -1.42 -13.22 -15.40
C TYR A 82 -0.84 -14.01 -16.58
N ALA A 83 -0.39 -13.32 -17.62
CA ALA A 83 0.26 -13.95 -18.78
C ALA A 83 1.59 -14.66 -18.44
N ALA A 84 2.28 -14.21 -17.40
CA ALA A 84 3.46 -14.85 -16.85
C ALA A 84 3.16 -16.04 -15.92
N GLY A 85 1.88 -16.38 -15.70
CA GLY A 85 1.46 -17.45 -14.79
C GLY A 85 1.53 -17.08 -13.30
N LEU A 86 1.56 -15.79 -12.98
CA LEU A 86 1.65 -15.26 -11.61
C LEU A 86 0.31 -14.75 -11.08
N GLY A 87 -0.77 -14.87 -11.87
CA GLY A 87 -2.10 -14.48 -11.47
C GLY A 87 -2.76 -15.47 -10.52
N TRP A 88 -3.90 -15.08 -9.96
CA TRP A 88 -4.73 -15.99 -9.17
C TRP A 88 -5.18 -17.21 -9.98
N SER A 89 -5.25 -18.34 -9.31
CA SER A 89 -5.82 -19.60 -9.81
C SER A 89 -6.70 -20.19 -8.71
N VAL A 90 -7.87 -19.58 -8.47
CA VAL A 90 -8.76 -19.88 -7.33
C VAL A 90 -10.04 -20.57 -7.79
N PHE A 91 -10.58 -20.12 -8.92
CA PHE A 91 -11.90 -20.58 -9.40
C PHE A 91 -11.82 -21.69 -10.43
N GLY A 92 -10.63 -22.03 -10.93
CA GLY A 92 -10.46 -22.96 -12.07
C GLY A 92 -11.08 -22.44 -13.37
N SER A 93 -11.38 -21.15 -13.45
CA SER A 93 -11.93 -20.46 -14.62
C SER A 93 -10.99 -19.35 -15.05
N PRO A 94 -10.37 -19.43 -16.24
CA PRO A 94 -9.40 -18.43 -16.70
C PRO A 94 -9.96 -17.00 -16.66
N THR A 95 -11.22 -16.79 -17.00
CA THR A 95 -11.85 -15.46 -16.99
C THR A 95 -12.11 -14.96 -15.57
N ALA A 96 -12.56 -15.82 -14.64
CA ALA A 96 -12.77 -15.43 -13.25
C ALA A 96 -11.45 -15.18 -12.53
N ASP A 97 -10.45 -16.01 -12.77
CA ASP A 97 -9.12 -15.88 -12.19
C ASP A 97 -8.39 -14.62 -12.72
N LEU A 98 -8.53 -14.31 -14.02
CA LEU A 98 -8.05 -13.06 -14.58
C LEU A 98 -8.75 -11.85 -13.97
N ALA A 99 -10.08 -11.88 -13.84
CA ALA A 99 -10.84 -10.79 -13.22
C ALA A 99 -10.42 -10.56 -11.78
N LEU A 100 -10.21 -11.64 -10.99
CA LEU A 100 -9.71 -11.53 -9.62
C LEU A 100 -8.29 -10.96 -9.60
N THR A 101 -7.41 -11.38 -10.51
CA THR A 101 -6.04 -10.86 -10.63
C THR A 101 -6.03 -9.35 -10.89
N VAL A 102 -6.84 -8.89 -11.85
CA VAL A 102 -6.94 -7.45 -12.16
C VAL A 102 -7.51 -6.68 -10.95
N LEU A 103 -8.59 -7.17 -10.36
CA LEU A 103 -9.19 -6.56 -9.16
C LEU A 103 -8.20 -6.45 -8.00
N TRP A 104 -7.41 -7.51 -7.77
CA TRP A 104 -6.41 -7.58 -6.71
C TRP A 104 -5.28 -6.57 -6.93
N VAL A 105 -4.68 -6.55 -8.11
CA VAL A 105 -3.56 -5.65 -8.41
C VAL A 105 -4.02 -4.19 -8.40
N VAL A 106 -5.09 -3.85 -9.15
CA VAL A 106 -5.63 -2.50 -9.18
C VAL A 106 -6.09 -2.06 -7.78
N GLY A 107 -6.78 -2.95 -7.07
CA GLY A 107 -7.25 -2.68 -5.70
C GLY A 107 -6.11 -2.36 -4.74
N LEU A 108 -5.04 -3.16 -4.71
CA LEU A 108 -3.91 -2.94 -3.82
C LEU A 108 -3.06 -1.72 -4.22
N VAL A 109 -2.78 -1.53 -5.51
CA VAL A 109 -2.05 -0.35 -5.98
C VAL A 109 -2.75 0.93 -5.52
N ASN A 110 -4.06 1.02 -5.74
CA ASN A 110 -4.83 2.19 -5.31
C ASN A 110 -4.95 2.29 -3.80
N ALA A 111 -5.08 1.18 -3.07
CA ALA A 111 -5.16 1.20 -1.61
C ALA A 111 -3.86 1.73 -0.98
N TYR A 112 -2.69 1.31 -1.47
CA TYR A 112 -1.40 1.82 -1.01
C TYR A 112 -1.17 3.27 -1.44
N ASN A 113 -1.62 3.67 -2.63
CA ASN A 113 -1.57 5.06 -3.08
C ASN A 113 -2.45 5.97 -2.18
N LEU A 114 -3.67 5.56 -1.87
CA LEU A 114 -4.55 6.29 -0.96
C LEU A 114 -4.04 6.36 0.49
N MET A 115 -3.32 5.33 0.95
CA MET A 115 -2.71 5.29 2.28
C MET A 115 -1.52 6.26 2.39
N ASP A 116 -0.93 6.72 1.27
CA ASP A 116 0.20 7.66 1.26
C ASP A 116 -0.22 9.12 1.58
N ASN A 117 -1.04 9.26 2.60
CA ASN A 117 -1.60 10.53 3.08
C ASN A 117 -0.91 11.07 4.35
N MET A 118 0.13 10.38 4.86
CA MET A 118 0.89 10.77 6.06
C MET A 118 2.30 10.18 6.04
N ASP A 119 3.30 10.99 6.48
CA ASP A 119 4.69 10.53 6.59
C ASP A 119 4.81 9.19 7.31
N GLY A 120 5.46 8.25 6.67
CA GLY A 120 5.75 6.92 7.18
C GLY A 120 4.60 5.92 7.10
N ALA A 121 3.37 6.30 6.75
CA ALA A 121 2.23 5.38 6.75
C ALA A 121 2.43 4.24 5.75
N THR A 122 2.48 4.56 4.46
CA THR A 122 2.61 3.58 3.37
C THR A 122 3.87 2.74 3.48
N SER A 123 5.01 3.37 3.74
CA SER A 123 6.29 2.66 3.81
C SER A 123 6.41 1.75 5.04
N SER A 124 5.82 2.09 6.19
CA SER A 124 5.85 1.23 7.36
C SER A 124 4.92 0.02 7.23
N VAL A 125 3.72 0.22 6.66
CA VAL A 125 2.80 -0.88 6.32
C VAL A 125 3.42 -1.76 5.23
N GLY A 126 3.97 -1.15 4.18
CA GLY A 126 4.66 -1.86 3.10
C GLY A 126 5.83 -2.71 3.59
N ALA A 127 6.66 -2.18 4.50
CA ALA A 127 7.75 -2.95 5.12
C ALA A 127 7.23 -4.15 5.92
N ALA A 128 6.18 -3.96 6.74
CA ALA A 128 5.59 -5.03 7.55
C ALA A 128 4.91 -6.10 6.68
N SER A 129 4.20 -5.68 5.61
CA SER A 129 3.62 -6.59 4.62
C SER A 129 4.68 -7.40 3.90
N ALA A 130 5.74 -6.74 3.45
CA ALA A 130 6.86 -7.39 2.76
C ALA A 130 7.58 -8.39 3.67
N LEU A 131 7.74 -8.07 4.96
CA LEU A 131 8.30 -9.00 5.95
C LEU A 131 7.41 -10.24 6.12
N GLY A 132 6.09 -10.06 6.20
CA GLY A 132 5.12 -11.16 6.28
C GLY A 132 5.18 -12.07 5.03
N ILE A 133 5.25 -11.47 3.83
CA ILE A 133 5.40 -12.22 2.57
C ILE A 133 6.74 -12.96 2.55
N ALA A 134 7.83 -12.32 3.00
CA ALA A 134 9.14 -12.96 3.05
C ALA A 134 9.13 -14.20 3.97
N ALA A 135 8.48 -14.09 5.14
CA ALA A 135 8.34 -15.20 6.07
C ALA A 135 7.52 -16.36 5.47
N LEU A 136 6.41 -16.05 4.79
CA LEU A 136 5.61 -17.04 4.06
C LEU A 136 6.42 -17.70 2.94
N ALA A 137 7.11 -16.90 2.11
CA ALA A 137 7.93 -17.42 1.02
C ALA A 137 9.05 -18.34 1.51
N LEU A 138 9.71 -17.99 2.63
CA LEU A 138 10.72 -18.85 3.28
C LEU A 138 10.12 -20.14 3.82
N ALA A 139 8.96 -20.07 4.47
CA ALA A 139 8.25 -21.24 4.98
C ALA A 139 7.84 -22.20 3.85
N LEU A 140 7.52 -21.66 2.67
CA LEU A 140 7.13 -22.39 1.47
C LEU A 140 8.32 -22.77 0.56
N GLY A 141 9.55 -22.40 0.93
CA GLY A 141 10.77 -22.75 0.19
C GLY A 141 11.04 -21.89 -1.06
N ASP A 142 10.33 -20.77 -1.26
CA ASP A 142 10.56 -19.86 -2.39
C ASP A 142 11.54 -18.74 -2.02
N LEU A 143 12.83 -19.03 -2.19
CA LEU A 143 13.90 -18.09 -1.85
C LEU A 143 13.87 -16.83 -2.72
N ALA A 144 13.48 -16.92 -3.99
CA ALA A 144 13.46 -15.77 -4.89
C ALA A 144 12.39 -14.74 -4.47
N LEU A 145 11.18 -15.21 -4.15
CA LEU A 145 10.16 -14.34 -3.58
C LEU A 145 10.56 -13.75 -2.23
N ALA A 146 11.19 -14.55 -1.38
CA ALA A 146 11.69 -14.08 -0.08
C ALA A 146 12.71 -12.95 -0.24
N VAL A 147 13.67 -13.09 -1.17
CA VAL A 147 14.67 -12.05 -1.48
C VAL A 147 14.02 -10.77 -1.97
N LEU A 148 13.07 -10.85 -2.91
CA LEU A 148 12.34 -9.66 -3.40
C LEU A 148 11.53 -8.98 -2.27
N ALA A 149 10.85 -9.76 -1.46
CA ALA A 149 10.08 -9.24 -0.33
C ALA A 149 10.99 -8.58 0.72
N LEU A 150 12.14 -9.20 1.06
CA LEU A 150 13.13 -8.61 1.97
C LEU A 150 13.77 -7.35 1.37
N ALA A 151 14.01 -7.32 0.06
CA ALA A 151 14.51 -6.13 -0.61
C ALA A 151 13.52 -4.95 -0.51
N LEU A 152 12.22 -5.21 -0.73
CA LEU A 152 11.17 -4.20 -0.53
C LEU A 152 11.12 -3.74 0.93
N CYS A 153 11.16 -4.68 1.89
CA CYS A 153 11.18 -4.38 3.31
C CYS A 153 12.35 -3.45 3.67
N GLY A 154 13.57 -3.79 3.24
CA GLY A 154 14.77 -3.00 3.48
C GLY A 154 14.73 -1.63 2.81
N ALA A 155 14.21 -1.54 1.58
CA ALA A 155 14.05 -0.29 0.86
C ALA A 155 13.07 0.66 1.58
N CYS A 156 11.93 0.14 2.04
CA CYS A 156 10.96 0.89 2.85
C CYS A 156 11.58 1.38 4.18
N PHE A 157 12.31 0.52 4.91
CA PHE A 157 12.99 0.93 6.14
C PHE A 157 14.05 2.00 5.90
N GLY A 158 14.84 1.86 4.84
CA GLY A 158 15.83 2.87 4.46
C GLY A 158 15.18 4.22 4.16
N PHE A 159 14.07 4.23 3.44
CA PHE A 159 13.29 5.42 3.14
C PHE A 159 12.70 6.08 4.38
N LEU A 160 12.15 5.30 5.34
CA LEU A 160 11.54 5.82 6.57
C LEU A 160 12.48 6.71 7.39
N ARG A 161 13.80 6.47 7.36
CA ARG A 161 14.78 7.32 8.05
C ARG A 161 14.69 8.79 7.63
N TYR A 162 14.43 9.03 6.34
CA TYR A 162 14.38 10.37 5.76
C TYR A 162 12.97 10.95 5.75
N ASN A 163 11.97 10.12 5.51
CA ASN A 163 10.56 10.52 5.46
C ASN A 163 10.02 10.87 6.86
N LEU A 164 10.37 10.10 7.90
CA LEU A 164 9.99 10.40 9.29
C LEU A 164 10.92 11.42 9.97
N ALA A 165 11.84 12.06 9.25
CA ALA A 165 12.63 13.18 9.79
C ALA A 165 11.70 14.37 10.12
N ARG A 166 12.18 15.31 10.93
CA ARG A 166 11.42 16.51 11.30
C ARG A 166 12.23 17.76 10.97
N PRO A 167 11.86 18.48 9.92
CA PRO A 167 10.80 18.18 8.92
C PRO A 167 11.17 16.99 8.04
N ALA A 168 10.17 16.39 7.35
CA ALA A 168 10.41 15.35 6.36
C ALA A 168 11.38 15.84 5.29
N ARG A 169 12.34 14.99 4.90
CA ARG A 169 13.38 15.33 3.92
C ARG A 169 13.01 14.93 2.50
N ILE A 170 12.12 13.93 2.38
CA ILE A 170 11.67 13.40 1.10
C ILE A 170 10.27 12.79 1.28
N PHE A 171 9.39 12.95 0.29
CA PHE A 171 8.10 12.27 0.20
C PHE A 171 8.22 11.07 -0.72
N LEU A 172 7.34 10.08 -0.49
CA LEU A 172 7.31 8.83 -1.25
C LEU A 172 6.89 9.08 -2.70
N GLY A 173 5.81 9.84 -2.89
CA GLY A 173 5.16 10.12 -4.16
C GLY A 173 4.36 8.94 -4.71
N ASP A 174 3.56 9.22 -5.74
CA ASP A 174 2.72 8.22 -6.39
C ASP A 174 3.57 7.13 -7.06
N GLY A 175 4.75 7.49 -7.59
CA GLY A 175 5.71 6.51 -8.10
C GLY A 175 6.13 5.50 -7.05
N GLY A 176 6.26 5.90 -5.78
CA GLY A 176 6.63 5.00 -4.69
C GLY A 176 5.47 4.18 -4.16
N SER A 177 4.33 4.81 -3.88
CA SER A 177 3.16 4.13 -3.32
C SER A 177 2.57 3.09 -4.28
N MET A 178 2.46 3.42 -5.58
CA MET A 178 2.02 2.49 -6.62
C MET A 178 2.98 1.30 -6.77
N SER A 179 4.30 1.55 -6.71
CA SER A 179 5.34 0.51 -6.76
C SER A 179 5.24 -0.45 -5.58
N ILE A 180 5.06 0.06 -4.36
CA ILE A 180 4.90 -0.77 -3.15
C ILE A 180 3.63 -1.62 -3.27
N GLY A 181 2.49 -1.00 -3.61
CA GLY A 181 1.22 -1.70 -3.77
C GLY A 181 1.28 -2.82 -4.81
N PHE A 182 1.88 -2.53 -5.97
CA PHE A 182 2.04 -3.51 -7.04
C PHE A 182 2.95 -4.68 -6.62
N LEU A 183 4.11 -4.38 -6.06
CA LEU A 183 5.05 -5.43 -5.69
C LEU A 183 4.47 -6.35 -4.61
N LEU A 184 3.79 -5.79 -3.62
CA LEU A 184 3.09 -6.58 -2.60
C LEU A 184 1.97 -7.44 -3.21
N ALA A 185 1.20 -6.88 -4.16
CA ALA A 185 0.17 -7.64 -4.87
C ALA A 185 0.76 -8.82 -5.66
N ALA A 186 1.82 -8.56 -6.43
CA ALA A 186 2.50 -9.55 -7.23
C ALA A 186 3.12 -10.66 -6.37
N LEU A 187 3.85 -10.30 -5.31
CA LEU A 187 4.50 -11.26 -4.43
C LEU A 187 3.49 -12.13 -3.66
N ALA A 188 2.40 -11.54 -3.14
CA ALA A 188 1.37 -12.28 -2.42
C ALA A 188 0.66 -13.31 -3.32
N MET A 189 0.33 -12.94 -4.57
CA MET A 189 -0.25 -13.88 -5.55
C MET A 189 0.72 -14.98 -5.96
N SER A 190 2.02 -14.69 -5.97
CA SER A 190 3.05 -15.61 -6.45
C SER A 190 3.50 -16.63 -5.42
N LEU A 191 2.96 -16.60 -4.17
CA LEU A 191 3.27 -17.59 -3.15
C LEU A 191 2.89 -19.01 -3.65
N PRO A 192 3.76 -20.03 -3.52
CA PRO A 192 3.53 -21.36 -4.08
C PRO A 192 2.59 -22.21 -3.19
N LEU A 193 1.37 -21.73 -2.93
CA LEU A 193 0.38 -22.40 -2.08
C LEU A 193 -0.50 -23.41 -2.84
N GLY A 194 -0.36 -23.52 -4.16
CA GLY A 194 -1.12 -24.47 -4.97
C GLY A 194 -2.63 -24.18 -5.04
N VAL A 195 -3.31 -24.84 -5.99
CA VAL A 195 -4.77 -24.68 -6.20
C VAL A 195 -5.59 -25.28 -5.06
N GLU A 196 -5.09 -26.35 -4.43
CA GLU A 196 -5.78 -27.05 -3.34
C GLU A 196 -5.93 -26.18 -2.07
N LEU A 197 -5.02 -25.20 -1.88
CA LEU A 197 -5.02 -24.28 -0.77
C LEU A 197 -5.58 -22.88 -1.16
N GLY A 198 -6.45 -22.81 -2.17
CA GLY A 198 -6.94 -21.54 -2.69
C GLY A 198 -7.55 -20.61 -1.64
N ALA A 199 -8.35 -21.13 -0.70
CA ALA A 199 -8.94 -20.33 0.37
C ALA A 199 -7.90 -19.84 1.39
N GLN A 200 -6.92 -20.68 1.76
CA GLN A 200 -5.80 -20.32 2.63
C GLN A 200 -4.92 -19.27 1.94
N HIS A 201 -4.62 -19.47 0.64
CA HIS A 201 -3.80 -18.55 -0.14
C HIS A 201 -4.43 -17.15 -0.20
N VAL A 202 -5.72 -17.05 -0.53
CA VAL A 202 -6.41 -15.76 -0.57
C VAL A 202 -6.42 -15.11 0.81
N LEU A 203 -6.74 -15.87 1.88
CA LEU A 203 -6.78 -15.32 3.24
C LEU A 203 -5.39 -14.85 3.70
N ALA A 204 -4.36 -15.66 3.49
CA ALA A 204 -2.98 -15.27 3.82
C ALA A 204 -2.56 -14.00 3.07
N SER A 205 -2.88 -13.90 1.78
CA SER A 205 -2.60 -12.72 0.95
C SER A 205 -3.35 -11.48 1.44
N VAL A 206 -4.63 -11.63 1.80
CA VAL A 206 -5.42 -10.54 2.40
C VAL A 206 -4.84 -10.11 3.74
N LEU A 207 -4.36 -11.03 4.56
CA LEU A 207 -3.74 -10.69 5.86
C LEU A 207 -2.41 -9.96 5.69
N VAL A 208 -1.54 -10.40 4.78
CA VAL A 208 -0.22 -9.76 4.60
C VAL A 208 -0.26 -8.41 3.88
N ALA A 209 -1.37 -8.08 3.20
CA ALA A 209 -1.49 -6.84 2.44
C ALA A 209 -2.75 -6.02 2.77
N GLY A 210 -3.59 -6.48 3.70
CA GLY A 210 -4.96 -6.03 3.88
C GLY A 210 -5.15 -4.72 4.65
N LEU A 211 -4.17 -4.21 5.37
CA LEU A 211 -4.37 -3.00 6.18
C LEU A 211 -4.66 -1.76 5.31
N ALA A 212 -4.00 -1.66 4.15
CA ALA A 212 -4.29 -0.60 3.18
C ALA A 212 -5.71 -0.74 2.60
N THR A 213 -6.14 -1.96 2.33
CA THR A 213 -7.50 -2.26 1.87
C THR A 213 -8.54 -1.94 2.95
N LEU A 214 -8.23 -2.21 4.22
CA LEU A 214 -9.08 -1.84 5.36
C LEU A 214 -9.23 -0.32 5.47
N ASP A 215 -8.13 0.44 5.32
CA ASP A 215 -8.17 1.91 5.30
C ASP A 215 -9.04 2.44 4.17
N THR A 216 -8.87 1.92 2.96
CA THR A 216 -9.70 2.29 1.81
C THR A 216 -11.18 1.98 2.05
N THR A 217 -11.48 0.80 2.60
CA THR A 217 -12.86 0.40 2.95
C THR A 217 -13.46 1.33 4.00
N LEU A 218 -12.70 1.66 5.04
CA LEU A 218 -13.10 2.63 6.07
C LEU A 218 -13.47 3.97 5.45
N VAL A 219 -12.63 4.49 4.55
CA VAL A 219 -12.87 5.77 3.85
C VAL A 219 -14.15 5.72 3.02
N VAL A 220 -14.36 4.64 2.25
CA VAL A 220 -15.58 4.45 1.43
C VAL A 220 -16.83 4.42 2.33
N VAL A 221 -16.80 3.68 3.42
CA VAL A 221 -17.92 3.59 4.39
C VAL A 221 -18.18 4.96 5.03
N SER A 222 -17.13 5.64 5.49
CA SER A 222 -17.22 6.95 6.12
C SER A 222 -17.85 8.01 5.19
N ARG A 223 -17.36 8.08 3.94
CA ARG A 223 -17.86 9.02 2.95
C ARG A 223 -19.29 8.72 2.51
N ARG A 224 -19.61 7.45 2.33
CA ARG A 224 -20.97 7.01 2.01
C ARG A 224 -21.98 7.42 3.10
N ARG A 225 -21.61 7.24 4.39
CA ARG A 225 -22.42 7.68 5.53
C ARG A 225 -22.55 9.21 5.62
N ALA A 226 -21.51 9.92 5.20
CA ALA A 226 -21.50 11.38 5.20
C ALA A 226 -22.20 12.01 3.97
N GLY A 227 -22.60 11.22 2.98
CA GLY A 227 -23.20 11.68 1.72
C GLY A 227 -22.23 12.48 0.84
N VAL A 228 -20.91 12.25 0.96
CA VAL A 228 -19.88 12.92 0.15
C VAL A 228 -19.27 11.96 -0.86
N SER A 229 -18.75 12.53 -1.97
CA SER A 229 -18.10 11.74 -3.01
C SER A 229 -16.85 11.04 -2.47
N PHE A 230 -16.67 9.76 -2.80
CA PHE A 230 -15.44 9.02 -2.45
C PHE A 230 -14.22 9.43 -3.26
N LEU A 231 -14.38 10.22 -4.33
CA LEU A 231 -13.28 10.83 -5.09
C LEU A 231 -12.78 12.14 -4.48
N GLN A 232 -13.48 12.68 -3.48
CA GLN A 232 -13.07 13.90 -2.82
C GLN A 232 -11.97 13.60 -1.80
N GLY A 233 -10.87 14.38 -1.78
CA GLY A 233 -9.84 14.30 -0.75
C GLY A 233 -10.42 14.60 0.65
N GLY A 234 -9.92 13.91 1.68
CA GLY A 234 -10.43 14.11 3.05
C GLY A 234 -9.49 13.57 4.14
N GLN A 235 -9.85 13.77 5.39
CA GLN A 235 -9.13 13.30 6.58
C GLN A 235 -9.82 12.07 7.21
N ASP A 236 -10.50 11.26 6.40
CA ASP A 236 -11.31 10.13 6.85
C ASP A 236 -10.49 8.86 7.07
N HIS A 237 -9.23 8.87 6.67
CA HIS A 237 -8.31 7.76 6.71
C HIS A 237 -7.97 7.30 8.14
N LEU A 238 -7.65 6.02 8.30
CA LEU A 238 -7.16 5.42 9.54
C LEU A 238 -5.97 6.19 10.13
N THR A 239 -5.05 6.64 9.27
CA THR A 239 -3.89 7.45 9.63
C THR A 239 -4.27 8.72 10.39
N HIS A 240 -5.26 9.47 9.90
CA HIS A 240 -5.72 10.71 10.53
C HIS A 240 -6.46 10.44 11.84
N ARG A 241 -7.26 9.36 11.89
CA ARG A 241 -7.94 8.93 13.11
C ARG A 241 -6.94 8.51 14.21
N LEU A 242 -5.94 7.73 13.87
CA LEU A 242 -4.85 7.38 14.77
C LEU A 242 -4.02 8.61 15.18
N ARG A 243 -3.77 9.54 14.25
CA ARG A 243 -3.00 10.75 14.53
C ARG A 243 -3.65 11.62 15.60
N SER A 244 -4.97 11.74 15.60
CA SER A 244 -5.71 12.49 16.62
C SER A 244 -5.51 11.94 18.04
N ARG A 245 -5.20 10.64 18.17
CA ARG A 245 -4.97 9.96 19.45
C ARG A 245 -3.49 9.86 19.82
N LEU A 246 -2.65 9.53 18.84
CA LEU A 246 -1.22 9.23 19.06
C LEU A 246 -0.33 10.47 18.96
N GLY A 247 -0.83 11.56 18.39
CA GLY A 247 -0.19 12.87 18.34
C GLY A 247 0.95 13.00 17.34
N THR A 248 1.63 11.95 16.89
CA THR A 248 2.78 12.05 15.97
C THR A 248 2.74 11.02 14.83
N PRO A 249 3.22 11.37 13.60
CA PRO A 249 3.29 10.43 12.49
C PRO A 249 4.12 9.18 12.83
N ARG A 250 5.21 9.33 13.59
CA ARG A 250 6.05 8.19 14.01
C ARG A 250 5.27 7.16 14.81
N ARG A 251 4.43 7.60 15.76
CA ARG A 251 3.60 6.68 16.55
C ARG A 251 2.53 6.03 15.69
N VAL A 252 1.92 6.78 14.76
CA VAL A 252 0.97 6.22 13.79
C VAL A 252 1.64 5.17 12.93
N ALA A 253 2.78 5.49 12.31
CA ALA A 253 3.55 4.55 11.49
C ALA A 253 3.92 3.27 12.24
N ALA A 254 4.41 3.39 13.49
CA ALA A 254 4.73 2.24 14.33
C ALA A 254 3.49 1.39 14.66
N THR A 255 2.36 2.01 15.00
CA THR A 255 1.10 1.29 15.27
C THR A 255 0.60 0.54 14.04
N LEU A 256 0.62 1.19 12.86
CA LEU A 256 0.23 0.55 11.60
C LEU A 256 1.17 -0.62 11.25
N ALA A 257 2.49 -0.43 11.41
CA ALA A 257 3.46 -1.50 11.16
C ALA A 257 3.26 -2.70 12.10
N LEU A 258 3.00 -2.47 13.38
CA LEU A 258 2.73 -3.53 14.35
C LEU A 258 1.42 -4.26 14.03
N ALA A 259 0.36 -3.53 13.68
CA ALA A 259 -0.92 -4.14 13.28
C ALA A 259 -0.74 -5.01 12.02
N GLN A 260 -0.02 -4.50 11.01
CA GLN A 260 0.25 -5.25 9.79
C GLN A 260 1.17 -6.45 10.04
N ALA A 261 2.20 -6.32 10.87
CA ALA A 261 3.08 -7.43 11.24
C ALA A 261 2.32 -8.53 12.00
N SER A 262 1.38 -8.16 12.88
CA SER A 262 0.51 -9.12 13.56
C SER A 262 -0.38 -9.88 12.57
N ALA A 263 -0.94 -9.20 11.58
CA ALA A 263 -1.71 -9.84 10.52
C ALA A 263 -0.83 -10.78 9.67
N GLY A 264 0.42 -10.38 9.37
CA GLY A 264 1.40 -11.23 8.68
C GLY A 264 1.77 -12.47 9.50
N ALA A 265 1.94 -12.35 10.81
CA ALA A 265 2.16 -13.50 11.69
C ALA A 265 0.94 -14.45 11.71
N THR A 266 -0.28 -13.91 11.67
CA THR A 266 -1.50 -14.72 11.55
C THR A 266 -1.53 -15.47 10.21
N ALA A 267 -1.05 -14.87 9.13
CA ALA A 267 -1.02 -15.52 7.82
C ALA A 267 -0.14 -16.79 7.81
N LEU A 268 0.96 -16.81 8.58
CA LEU A 268 1.80 -18.02 8.76
C LEU A 268 1.03 -19.17 9.46
N VAL A 269 0.09 -18.84 10.33
CA VAL A 269 -0.77 -19.87 10.96
C VAL A 269 -1.83 -20.33 9.97
N VAL A 270 -2.38 -19.41 9.19
CA VAL A 270 -3.48 -19.71 8.24
C VAL A 270 -3.09 -20.74 7.19
N ILE A 271 -1.84 -20.73 6.71
CA ILE A 271 -1.39 -21.68 5.69
C ILE A 271 -1.31 -23.13 6.19
N GLU A 272 -1.29 -23.33 7.51
CA GLU A 272 -1.26 -24.64 8.16
C GLU A 272 -2.66 -25.15 8.57
N LEU A 273 -3.73 -24.36 8.37
CA LEU A 273 -5.08 -24.73 8.77
C LEU A 273 -5.70 -25.74 7.81
N ASP A 274 -6.55 -26.61 8.34
CA ASP A 274 -7.43 -27.45 7.53
C ASP A 274 -8.60 -26.64 6.92
N ALA A 275 -9.35 -27.26 6.00
CA ALA A 275 -10.45 -26.60 5.29
C ALA A 275 -11.55 -26.08 6.23
N GLY A 276 -11.83 -26.75 7.34
CA GLY A 276 -12.84 -26.31 8.31
C GLY A 276 -12.36 -25.11 9.11
N ALA A 277 -11.12 -25.17 9.60
CA ALA A 277 -10.50 -24.10 10.36
C ALA A 277 -10.31 -22.83 9.52
N VAL A 278 -9.98 -22.93 8.21
CA VAL A 278 -9.85 -21.76 7.35
C VAL A 278 -11.16 -21.01 7.14
N VAL A 279 -12.31 -21.71 7.10
CA VAL A 279 -13.64 -21.06 7.03
C VAL A 279 -13.89 -20.24 8.29
N VAL A 280 -13.56 -20.80 9.47
CA VAL A 280 -13.65 -20.06 10.75
C VAL A 280 -12.70 -18.87 10.75
N ALA A 281 -11.47 -19.03 10.29
CA ALA A 281 -10.48 -17.95 10.20
C ALA A 281 -10.97 -16.81 9.29
N TRP A 282 -11.59 -17.13 8.15
CA TRP A 282 -12.26 -16.13 7.29
C TRP A 282 -13.35 -15.37 8.04
N GLY A 283 -14.24 -16.09 8.74
CA GLY A 283 -15.28 -15.48 9.56
C GLY A 283 -14.73 -14.53 10.61
N LEU A 284 -13.68 -14.94 11.33
CA LEU A 284 -13.02 -14.11 12.33
C LEU A 284 -12.33 -12.89 11.71
N ALA A 285 -11.63 -13.03 10.58
CA ALA A 285 -10.99 -11.92 9.89
C ALA A 285 -12.01 -10.87 9.42
N LEU A 286 -13.12 -11.30 8.83
CA LEU A 286 -14.21 -10.42 8.39
C LEU A 286 -14.88 -9.73 9.60
N ALA A 287 -15.14 -10.46 10.67
CA ALA A 287 -15.71 -9.91 11.90
C ALA A 287 -14.78 -8.87 12.54
N ALA A 288 -13.49 -9.16 12.60
CA ALA A 288 -12.47 -8.21 13.10
C ALA A 288 -12.39 -6.95 12.25
N ALA A 289 -12.41 -7.07 10.91
CA ALA A 289 -12.42 -5.94 10.00
C ALA A 289 -13.70 -5.09 10.16
N ALA A 290 -14.87 -5.74 10.21
CA ALA A 290 -16.14 -5.06 10.44
C ALA A 290 -16.16 -4.34 11.80
N PHE A 291 -15.71 -5.01 12.85
CA PHE A 291 -15.60 -4.42 14.19
C PHE A 291 -14.66 -3.22 14.20
N ALA A 292 -13.50 -3.31 13.56
CA ALA A 292 -12.55 -2.20 13.46
C ALA A 292 -13.19 -1.00 12.75
N ILE A 293 -13.92 -1.21 11.64
CA ILE A 293 -14.63 -0.14 10.93
C ILE A 293 -15.70 0.49 11.83
N VAL A 294 -16.52 -0.32 12.51
CA VAL A 294 -17.56 0.19 13.43
C VAL A 294 -16.95 1.00 14.57
N LEU A 295 -15.86 0.50 15.17
CA LEU A 295 -15.13 1.19 16.23
C LEU A 295 -14.57 2.53 15.75
N LEU A 296 -13.92 2.55 14.59
CA LEU A 296 -13.30 3.74 14.01
C LEU A 296 -14.34 4.76 13.51
N GLU A 297 -15.55 4.33 13.18
CA GLU A 297 -16.70 5.22 12.86
C GLU A 297 -17.43 5.75 14.10
N SER A 298 -17.10 5.26 15.29
CA SER A 298 -17.70 5.77 16.52
C SER A 298 -17.29 7.24 16.79
N PRO A 299 -18.10 8.01 17.54
CA PRO A 299 -17.77 9.41 17.85
C PRO A 299 -16.40 9.60 18.53
N ALA A 300 -15.94 8.55 19.25
CA ALA A 300 -14.65 8.57 19.92
C ALA A 300 -13.46 8.59 18.93
N TRP A 301 -13.61 8.07 17.70
CA TRP A 301 -12.58 7.96 16.68
C TRP A 301 -12.90 8.76 15.41
N ALA A 302 -14.08 9.40 15.37
CA ALA A 302 -14.45 10.23 14.23
C ALA A 302 -13.42 11.36 14.04
N PRO A 303 -13.02 11.67 12.79
CA PRO A 303 -12.13 12.78 12.52
C PRO A 303 -12.78 14.06 13.02
N LEU A 304 -11.99 14.96 13.61
CA LEU A 304 -12.44 16.29 14.01
C LEU A 304 -12.92 17.01 12.75
N ARG A 305 -14.22 17.06 12.52
CA ARG A 305 -14.82 17.80 11.41
C ARG A 305 -14.50 19.29 11.63
N ARG A 306 -13.71 19.89 10.76
CA ARG A 306 -13.63 21.35 10.70
C ARG A 306 -15.02 21.87 10.33
N PRO A 307 -15.54 22.89 11.00
CA PRO A 307 -16.82 23.50 10.62
C PRO A 307 -16.76 23.91 9.14
N ALA A 308 -17.78 23.54 8.38
CA ALA A 308 -17.94 24.03 7.02
C ALA A 308 -18.01 25.56 7.07
N GLY A 309 -16.98 26.25 6.55
CA GLY A 309 -16.94 27.72 6.55
C GLY A 309 -15.62 28.38 6.94
N GLN A 310 -14.64 27.63 7.48
CA GLN A 310 -13.29 28.19 7.64
C GLN A 310 -12.47 27.95 6.36
N THR A 311 -12.69 28.79 5.35
CA THR A 311 -11.69 29.07 4.32
C THR A 311 -10.42 29.53 5.01
N SER A 312 -9.29 28.88 4.70
CA SER A 312 -7.98 29.24 5.23
C SER A 312 -7.77 30.75 5.09
N SER A 313 -7.72 31.45 6.23
CA SER A 313 -7.24 32.81 6.27
C SER A 313 -5.88 32.85 5.58
N THR A 314 -5.79 33.71 4.58
CA THR A 314 -4.64 34.10 3.79
C THR A 314 -3.38 34.10 4.65
N VAL A 315 -2.48 33.16 4.43
CA VAL A 315 -1.11 33.28 4.94
C VAL A 315 -0.48 34.43 4.13
N GLN A 316 -0.28 35.57 4.79
CA GLN A 316 0.50 36.66 4.23
C GLN A 316 1.91 36.12 3.93
N LEU A 317 2.23 36.09 2.64
CA LEU A 317 3.59 35.84 2.18
C LEU A 317 4.49 36.97 2.68
N VAL A 318 5.36 36.69 3.63
CA VAL A 318 6.47 37.58 3.98
C VAL A 318 7.44 37.57 2.78
N PRO A 319 7.79 38.72 2.21
CA PRO A 319 8.73 38.76 1.10
C PRO A 319 10.11 38.24 1.57
N ILE A 320 10.71 37.34 0.82
CA ILE A 320 12.12 36.96 1.01
C ILE A 320 12.93 38.13 0.48
N GLU A 321 13.50 38.92 1.37
CA GLU A 321 14.56 39.86 1.00
C GLU A 321 15.80 39.05 0.59
N ALA A 322 16.25 39.30 -0.64
CA ALA A 322 17.48 38.75 -1.18
C ALA A 322 18.69 39.37 -0.45
N SER A 323 19.47 38.53 0.18
CA SER A 323 20.84 38.83 0.62
C SER A 323 21.79 37.73 0.15
#